data_3002dd1d91e574dfec75997a2ed04901
#
_entry.id   3002dd1d91e574dfec75997a2ed04901
#
_cell.length_a   1.000
_cell.length_b   1.000
_cell.length_c   1.000
_cell.angle_alpha   90.00
_cell.angle_beta   90.00
_cell.angle_gamma   90.00
#
_symmetry.space_group_name_H-M   'P 1'
#
loop_
_entity.id
_entity.type
_entity.pdbx_description
1 polymer ?
#
loop_
_entity_poly.entity_id
_entity_poly.type
_entity_poly.pdbx_seq_one_letter_code
_entity_poly.pdbx_strand_id
1 'polypeptide(L)'
;MFQPDLRVLTDPSVIGPILLLILPLVAGALALDWLVRPRPLRRFGLPWRSAKGAVLLTLVSTALYGGFLALCGNAGLSALLAFALLALLALASNAKRAMLGEPLLFSDLALMGAIFRHPQFYLSALSGWQKLAMAAVAALLALALAWLFVADPVPHGIGAGLALVGVAALTSILRLPGFRALAPRPDPDADMTRLGLVPTLILHWRRWREMPDAPPCPPVQRSAIAPGLAPPELIVAIQCESFADPVELFGDPAMALPGLTAARADAWHWGNLLVSGFGAYTMRTEYALLFGREESDLGFRRFDPFLTALRDSSYALPIRLRPAGWRSLFIHPHDMRFYGRDRILPASGFDRLVGEESFAPPAKGEGRYVTDAAIAHEILTRAAEATDPTLLYAVTIENHGPWSADKDAAAQGSDSRSPGLLVGKYRRLVGKGDTMLAELRAGIAALQRPAMLVFFGDHRPSIPGASEPGGNRHTPYVVLRFDARGQLVKGDGQPRDLTPAALHHLILDNALGAVVAAAD
;
A
#
# COMPACT_ATOMS: atom_id res chain seq x y z
N MET A 1 41.19 -32.37 -8.76
CA MET A 1 39.84 -32.94 -8.66
C MET A 1 39.62 -33.27 -7.19
N PHE A 2 39.00 -32.34 -6.40
CA PHE A 2 38.78 -32.55 -4.97
C PHE A 2 37.60 -33.54 -4.84
N GLN A 3 37.85 -34.77 -4.45
CA GLN A 3 36.79 -35.64 -3.90
C GLN A 3 36.62 -35.22 -2.44
N PRO A 4 35.47 -34.67 -2.04
CA PRO A 4 35.22 -34.44 -0.62
C PRO A 4 35.16 -35.81 0.07
N ASP A 5 35.96 -35.97 1.11
CA ASP A 5 35.94 -37.19 1.93
C ASP A 5 34.58 -37.20 2.67
N LEU A 6 33.64 -38.00 2.18
CA LEU A 6 32.30 -38.16 2.75
C LEU A 6 32.29 -38.51 4.24
N ARG A 7 33.42 -39.00 4.77
CA ARG A 7 33.60 -39.33 6.20
C ARG A 7 33.62 -38.07 7.08
N VAL A 8 34.07 -36.94 6.56
CA VAL A 8 34.09 -35.65 7.29
C VAL A 8 32.70 -35.07 7.44
N LEU A 9 31.79 -35.34 6.49
CA LEU A 9 30.39 -34.93 6.58
C LEU A 9 29.59 -35.71 7.64
N THR A 10 30.15 -36.76 8.22
CA THR A 10 29.55 -37.59 9.28
C THR A 10 30.30 -37.51 10.61
N ASP A 11 31.30 -36.63 10.72
CA ASP A 11 32.07 -36.45 11.94
C ASP A 11 31.22 -35.78 13.04
N PRO A 12 30.90 -36.52 14.14
CA PRO A 12 30.07 -35.96 15.22
C PRO A 12 30.68 -34.72 15.89
N SER A 13 32.01 -34.57 15.85
CA SER A 13 32.70 -33.41 16.43
C SER A 13 32.45 -32.12 15.67
N VAL A 14 32.14 -32.18 14.37
CA VAL A 14 31.78 -31.03 13.51
C VAL A 14 30.28 -30.82 13.51
N ILE A 15 29.49 -31.89 13.35
CA ILE A 15 28.04 -31.82 13.23
C ILE A 15 27.38 -31.45 14.57
N GLY A 16 27.87 -32.00 15.68
CA GLY A 16 27.29 -31.81 17.01
C GLY A 16 27.11 -30.33 17.39
N PRO A 17 28.16 -29.50 17.37
CA PRO A 17 28.06 -28.07 17.68
C PRO A 17 27.14 -27.31 16.74
N ILE A 18 27.10 -27.67 15.45
CA ILE A 18 26.23 -27.05 14.46
C ILE A 18 24.76 -27.33 14.80
N LEU A 19 24.40 -28.59 15.06
CA LEU A 19 23.02 -28.97 15.37
C LEU A 19 22.56 -28.45 16.74
N LEU A 20 23.44 -28.37 17.72
CA LEU A 20 23.14 -27.85 19.06
C LEU A 20 22.67 -26.41 19.03
N LEU A 21 23.13 -25.55 18.09
CA LEU A 21 22.73 -24.17 17.97
C LEU A 21 21.31 -24.00 17.40
N ILE A 22 20.71 -25.00 16.78
CA ILE A 22 19.34 -24.97 16.31
C ILE A 22 18.35 -24.82 17.48
N LEU A 23 18.60 -25.50 18.59
CA LEU A 23 17.72 -25.47 19.76
C LEU A 23 17.59 -24.07 20.37
N PRO A 24 18.67 -23.36 20.75
CA PRO A 24 18.54 -21.99 21.26
C PRO A 24 18.02 -21.01 20.21
N LEU A 25 18.34 -21.18 18.93
CA LEU A 25 17.77 -20.36 17.86
C LEU A 25 16.25 -20.52 17.78
N VAL A 26 15.74 -21.75 17.77
CA VAL A 26 14.29 -22.01 17.71
C VAL A 26 13.60 -21.53 18.98
N ALA A 27 14.18 -21.77 20.16
CA ALA A 27 13.64 -21.26 21.41
C ALA A 27 13.57 -19.73 21.42
N GLY A 28 14.63 -19.07 20.97
CA GLY A 28 14.68 -17.61 20.81
C GLY A 28 13.67 -17.10 19.79
N ALA A 29 13.51 -17.77 18.65
CA ALA A 29 12.53 -17.42 17.62
C ALA A 29 11.07 -17.53 18.14
N LEU A 30 10.76 -18.59 18.88
CA LEU A 30 9.45 -18.78 19.52
C LEU A 30 9.19 -17.70 20.58
N ALA A 31 10.18 -17.37 21.41
CA ALA A 31 10.08 -16.30 22.40
C ALA A 31 9.90 -14.93 21.74
N LEU A 32 10.65 -14.66 20.67
CA LEU A 32 10.53 -13.43 19.88
C LEU A 32 9.13 -13.30 19.26
N ASP A 33 8.58 -14.38 18.73
CA ASP A 33 7.26 -14.37 18.10
C ASP A 33 6.14 -14.04 19.11
N TRP A 34 6.31 -14.30 20.40
CA TRP A 34 5.37 -13.86 21.45
C TRP A 34 5.32 -12.35 21.63
N LEU A 35 6.36 -11.63 21.21
CA LEU A 35 6.43 -10.15 21.28
C LEU A 35 5.76 -9.49 20.06
N VAL A 36 5.51 -10.26 18.99
CA VAL A 36 4.83 -9.75 17.79
C VAL A 36 3.35 -9.47 18.08
N ARG A 37 2.86 -8.31 17.63
CA ARG A 37 1.45 -7.91 17.73
C ARG A 37 0.66 -8.29 16.46
N PRO A 38 -0.58 -8.80 16.59
CA PRO A 38 -1.32 -9.04 17.83
C PRO A 38 -0.67 -10.15 18.66
N ARG A 39 -0.72 -9.96 19.98
CA ARG A 39 -0.13 -10.92 20.92
C ARG A 39 -0.91 -12.25 20.92
N PRO A 40 -0.23 -13.38 21.20
CA PRO A 40 -0.90 -14.67 21.32
C PRO A 40 -1.95 -14.65 22.43
N LEU A 41 -2.97 -15.48 22.28
CA LEU A 41 -3.93 -15.73 23.35
C LEU A 41 -3.23 -16.37 24.54
N ARG A 42 -3.65 -16.02 25.76
CA ARG A 42 -3.14 -16.68 26.96
C ARG A 42 -3.94 -17.97 27.21
N ARG A 43 -3.25 -19.08 27.28
CA ARG A 43 -3.83 -20.37 27.67
C ARG A 43 -3.06 -20.89 28.86
N PHE A 44 -3.75 -21.25 29.94
CA PHE A 44 -3.11 -21.65 31.21
C PHE A 44 -2.09 -20.62 31.74
N GLY A 45 -2.35 -19.33 31.57
CA GLY A 45 -1.45 -18.26 32.02
C GLY A 45 -0.25 -17.97 31.12
N LEU A 46 0.04 -18.83 30.14
CA LEU A 46 1.16 -18.70 29.21
C LEU A 46 0.69 -18.19 27.82
N PRO A 47 1.52 -17.39 27.12
CA PRO A 47 1.24 -17.01 25.74
C PRO A 47 1.32 -18.27 24.87
N TRP A 48 0.26 -18.53 24.10
CA TRP A 48 0.19 -19.74 23.28
C TRP A 48 -0.17 -19.42 21.84
N ARG A 49 0.71 -19.76 20.94
CA ARG A 49 0.38 -19.91 19.52
C ARG A 49 0.18 -21.38 19.18
N SER A 50 -0.42 -21.70 18.03
CA SER A 50 -0.70 -23.09 17.70
C SER A 50 0.58 -23.91 17.47
N ALA A 51 0.52 -25.20 17.79
CA ALA A 51 1.62 -26.12 17.51
C ALA A 51 2.00 -26.13 16.02
N LYS A 52 1.01 -25.96 15.11
CA LYS A 52 1.26 -25.87 13.67
C LYS A 52 2.08 -24.62 13.30
N GLY A 53 1.79 -23.48 13.94
CA GLY A 53 2.60 -22.26 13.78
C GLY A 53 4.04 -22.47 14.28
N ALA A 54 4.20 -23.09 15.45
CA ALA A 54 5.52 -23.40 16.00
C ALA A 54 6.33 -24.31 15.07
N VAL A 55 5.71 -25.35 14.51
CA VAL A 55 6.37 -26.25 13.53
C VAL A 55 6.83 -25.47 12.29
N LEU A 56 5.97 -24.61 11.71
CA LEU A 56 6.35 -23.80 10.55
C LEU A 56 7.50 -22.84 10.88
N LEU A 57 7.45 -22.16 12.03
CA LEU A 57 8.53 -21.27 12.47
C LEU A 57 9.83 -22.01 12.68
N THR A 58 9.80 -23.22 13.28
CA THR A 58 10.98 -24.09 13.46
C THR A 58 11.62 -24.43 12.12
N LEU A 59 10.84 -24.90 11.15
CA LEU A 59 11.34 -25.25 9.82
C LEU A 59 11.97 -24.06 9.10
N VAL A 60 11.33 -22.89 9.20
CA VAL A 60 11.88 -21.65 8.61
C VAL A 60 13.17 -21.23 9.31
N SER A 61 13.20 -21.26 10.65
CA SER A 61 14.40 -20.91 11.42
C SER A 61 15.57 -21.84 11.07
N THR A 62 15.30 -23.13 10.93
CA THR A 62 16.30 -24.13 10.51
C THR A 62 16.78 -23.89 9.08
N ALA A 63 15.88 -23.58 8.16
CA ALA A 63 16.24 -23.28 6.77
C ALA A 63 17.08 -22.00 6.66
N LEU A 64 16.73 -20.94 7.41
CA LEU A 64 17.50 -19.69 7.47
C LEU A 64 18.89 -19.91 8.06
N TYR A 65 18.97 -20.65 9.16
CA TYR A 65 20.23 -21.03 9.77
C TYR A 65 21.12 -21.78 8.80
N GLY A 66 20.57 -22.81 8.13
CA GLY A 66 21.28 -23.57 7.10
C GLY A 66 21.75 -22.69 5.94
N GLY A 67 20.91 -21.76 5.48
CA GLY A 67 21.26 -20.81 4.42
C GLY A 67 22.43 -19.90 4.80
N PHE A 68 22.41 -19.32 6.00
CA PHE A 68 23.52 -18.49 6.49
C PHE A 68 24.78 -19.32 6.73
N LEU A 69 24.65 -20.56 7.24
CA LEU A 69 25.77 -21.46 7.41
C LEU A 69 26.41 -21.84 6.08
N ALA A 70 25.61 -22.07 5.06
CA ALA A 70 26.09 -22.29 3.70
C ALA A 70 26.86 -21.08 3.12
N LEU A 71 26.52 -19.88 3.55
CA LEU A 71 27.17 -18.65 3.07
C LEU A 71 28.46 -18.34 3.81
N CYS A 72 28.54 -18.50 5.14
CA CYS A 72 29.68 -18.04 5.93
C CYS A 72 30.46 -19.16 6.64
N GLY A 73 29.97 -20.39 6.68
CA GLY A 73 30.64 -21.54 7.32
C GLY A 73 30.73 -21.48 8.85
N ASN A 74 30.31 -20.36 9.47
CA ASN A 74 30.41 -20.16 10.92
C ASN A 74 29.04 -20.38 11.59
N ALA A 75 28.93 -21.40 12.40
CA ALA A 75 27.67 -21.80 13.04
C ALA A 75 27.11 -20.72 13.99
N GLY A 76 27.96 -20.11 14.83
CA GLY A 76 27.53 -19.05 15.75
C GLY A 76 27.02 -17.80 15.02
N LEU A 77 27.77 -17.34 14.02
CA LEU A 77 27.38 -16.20 13.19
C LEU A 77 26.07 -16.49 12.44
N SER A 78 25.90 -17.69 11.91
CA SER A 78 24.70 -18.11 11.18
C SER A 78 23.46 -18.11 12.06
N ALA A 79 23.58 -18.58 13.30
CA ALA A 79 22.48 -18.54 14.27
C ALA A 79 22.14 -17.09 14.64
N LEU A 80 23.14 -16.24 14.84
CA LEU A 80 22.94 -14.81 15.10
C LEU A 80 22.25 -14.10 13.93
N LEU A 81 22.68 -14.33 12.68
CA LEU A 81 22.09 -13.73 11.48
C LEU A 81 20.66 -14.19 11.26
N ALA A 82 20.37 -15.48 11.45
CA ALA A 82 19.01 -16.01 11.35
C ALA A 82 18.10 -15.39 12.41
N PHE A 83 18.58 -15.31 13.67
CA PHE A 83 17.84 -14.65 14.75
C PHE A 83 17.63 -13.15 14.50
N ALA A 84 18.67 -12.44 14.05
CA ALA A 84 18.61 -11.01 13.74
C ALA A 84 17.60 -10.71 12.62
N LEU A 85 17.53 -11.56 11.58
CA LEU A 85 16.51 -11.40 10.52
C LEU A 85 15.10 -11.59 11.06
N LEU A 86 14.87 -12.60 11.90
CA LEU A 86 13.56 -12.80 12.53
C LEU A 86 13.20 -11.64 13.47
N ALA A 87 14.18 -11.13 14.22
CA ALA A 87 13.99 -9.95 15.09
C ALA A 87 13.66 -8.69 14.27
N LEU A 88 14.34 -8.49 13.14
CA LEU A 88 14.04 -7.37 12.23
C LEU A 88 12.61 -7.46 11.70
N LEU A 89 12.16 -8.63 11.26
CA LEU A 89 10.79 -8.84 10.80
C LEU A 89 9.78 -8.56 11.92
N ALA A 90 10.05 -9.00 13.15
CA ALA A 90 9.19 -8.76 14.30
C ALA A 90 9.10 -7.27 14.67
N LEU A 91 10.24 -6.57 14.68
CA LEU A 91 10.31 -5.12 14.93
C LEU A 91 9.58 -4.35 13.82
N ALA A 92 9.84 -4.67 12.56
CA ALA A 92 9.17 -4.04 11.41
C ALA A 92 7.65 -4.25 11.46
N SER A 93 7.19 -5.46 11.80
CA SER A 93 5.76 -5.75 11.95
C SER A 93 5.12 -4.94 13.06
N ASN A 94 5.76 -4.84 14.23
CA ASN A 94 5.24 -4.06 15.35
C ASN A 94 5.25 -2.55 15.05
N ALA A 95 6.30 -2.03 14.40
CA ALA A 95 6.39 -0.64 13.99
C ALA A 95 5.32 -0.28 12.95
N LYS A 96 5.18 -1.11 11.90
CA LYS A 96 4.14 -0.94 10.89
C LYS A 96 2.75 -0.94 11.52
N ARG A 97 2.48 -1.88 12.43
CA ARG A 97 1.20 -1.94 13.12
C ARG A 97 0.92 -0.70 13.96
N ALA A 98 1.92 -0.16 14.63
CA ALA A 98 1.76 1.07 15.41
C ALA A 98 1.44 2.28 14.52
N MET A 99 2.03 2.34 13.33
CA MET A 99 1.87 3.48 12.40
C MET A 99 0.65 3.36 11.49
N LEU A 100 0.37 2.15 10.99
CA LEU A 100 -0.61 1.92 9.92
C LEU A 100 -1.79 1.02 10.35
N GLY A 101 -1.77 0.47 11.57
CA GLY A 101 -2.82 -0.40 12.09
C GLY A 101 -2.80 -1.83 11.53
N GLU A 102 -1.84 -2.15 10.67
CA GLU A 102 -1.69 -3.48 10.07
C GLU A 102 -0.32 -4.06 10.35
N PRO A 103 -0.22 -5.38 10.59
CA PRO A 103 1.07 -6.04 10.75
C PRO A 103 1.82 -6.11 9.41
N LEU A 104 3.05 -6.60 9.45
CA LEU A 104 3.81 -6.89 8.23
C LEU A 104 3.07 -7.96 7.41
N LEU A 105 2.93 -7.72 6.12
CA LEU A 105 2.27 -8.58 5.14
C LEU A 105 3.29 -9.15 4.15
N PHE A 106 2.96 -10.26 3.48
CA PHE A 106 3.84 -10.83 2.46
C PHE A 106 4.06 -9.86 1.27
N SER A 107 3.07 -9.02 0.96
CA SER A 107 3.17 -7.99 -0.08
C SER A 107 4.19 -6.91 0.26
N ASP A 108 4.40 -6.60 1.54
CA ASP A 108 5.44 -5.64 1.94
C ASP A 108 6.84 -6.16 1.59
N LEU A 109 7.05 -7.48 1.63
CA LEU A 109 8.32 -8.08 1.23
C LEU A 109 8.57 -7.95 -0.29
N ALA A 110 7.51 -7.92 -1.10
CA ALA A 110 7.62 -7.63 -2.52
C ALA A 110 8.06 -6.17 -2.77
N LEU A 111 7.56 -5.23 -1.95
CA LEU A 111 7.98 -3.82 -2.00
C LEU A 111 9.46 -3.63 -1.59
N MET A 112 10.03 -4.50 -0.75
CA MET A 112 11.47 -4.45 -0.43
C MET A 112 12.33 -4.60 -1.68
N GLY A 113 11.90 -5.38 -2.68
CA GLY A 113 12.56 -5.44 -3.98
C GLY A 113 12.56 -4.11 -4.73
N ALA A 114 11.56 -3.25 -4.50
CA ALA A 114 11.48 -1.91 -5.07
C ALA A 114 12.48 -0.94 -4.40
N ILE A 115 12.87 -1.15 -3.14
CA ILE A 115 13.91 -0.36 -2.46
C ILE A 115 15.24 -0.43 -3.23
N PHE A 116 15.59 -1.62 -3.72
CA PHE A 116 16.82 -1.82 -4.50
C PHE A 116 16.72 -1.28 -5.93
N ARG A 117 15.51 -1.24 -6.52
CA ARG A 117 15.29 -0.70 -7.87
C ARG A 117 15.14 0.81 -7.87
N HIS A 118 14.57 1.38 -6.81
CA HIS A 118 14.26 2.80 -6.68
C HIS A 118 14.73 3.34 -5.31
N PRO A 119 16.05 3.26 -5.00
CA PRO A 119 16.58 3.65 -3.69
C PRO A 119 16.31 5.12 -3.35
N GLN A 120 16.18 5.99 -4.36
CA GLN A 120 15.93 7.41 -4.18
C GLN A 120 14.64 7.69 -3.39
N PHE A 121 13.58 6.89 -3.56
CA PHE A 121 12.31 7.10 -2.87
C PHE A 121 12.41 6.81 -1.37
N TYR A 122 13.15 5.78 -1.02
CA TYR A 122 13.29 5.35 0.37
C TYR A 122 14.42 6.09 1.09
N LEU A 123 15.55 6.28 0.42
CA LEU A 123 16.70 6.99 1.00
C LEU A 123 16.47 8.49 1.15
N SER A 124 15.60 9.09 0.34
CA SER A 124 15.27 10.51 0.47
C SER A 124 14.53 10.84 1.76
N ALA A 125 13.80 9.89 2.34
CA ALA A 125 13.12 10.04 3.63
C ALA A 125 14.06 9.98 4.83
N LEU A 126 15.31 9.50 4.63
CA LEU A 126 16.29 9.35 5.68
C LEU A 126 17.16 10.61 5.83
N SER A 127 17.40 11.01 7.07
CA SER A 127 18.37 12.07 7.39
C SER A 127 19.80 11.63 7.07
N GLY A 128 20.71 12.61 6.91
CA GLY A 128 22.12 12.32 6.61
C GLY A 128 22.78 11.39 7.62
N TRP A 129 22.52 11.58 8.92
CA TRP A 129 23.07 10.72 9.97
C TRP A 129 22.51 9.29 9.93
N GLN A 130 21.22 9.10 9.55
CA GLN A 130 20.63 7.77 9.39
C GLN A 130 21.26 7.00 8.21
N LYS A 131 21.53 7.69 7.10
CA LYS A 131 22.27 7.12 5.97
C LYS A 131 23.67 6.69 6.36
N LEU A 132 24.38 7.55 7.12
CA LEU A 132 25.71 7.24 7.63
C LEU A 132 25.67 6.05 8.60
N ALA A 133 24.71 6.03 9.51
CA ALA A 133 24.53 4.90 10.44
C ALA A 133 24.24 3.60 9.71
N MET A 134 23.36 3.62 8.70
CA MET A 134 23.10 2.43 7.86
C MET A 134 24.35 1.97 7.11
N ALA A 135 25.12 2.89 6.52
CA ALA A 135 26.37 2.56 5.84
C ALA A 135 27.40 1.97 6.82
N ALA A 136 27.51 2.53 8.02
CA ALA A 136 28.40 2.02 9.07
C ALA A 136 27.98 0.61 9.53
N VAL A 137 26.69 0.37 9.75
CA VAL A 137 26.17 -0.97 10.09
C VAL A 137 26.43 -1.97 8.97
N ALA A 138 26.21 -1.58 7.70
CA ALA A 138 26.50 -2.44 6.56
C ALA A 138 28.00 -2.77 6.43
N ALA A 139 28.88 -1.79 6.66
CA ALA A 139 30.33 -1.98 6.65
C ALA A 139 30.79 -2.88 7.80
N LEU A 140 30.27 -2.68 9.02
CA LEU A 140 30.56 -3.53 10.17
C LEU A 140 30.09 -4.97 9.95
N LEU A 141 28.91 -5.15 9.35
CA LEU A 141 28.40 -6.48 8.99
C LEU A 141 29.30 -7.16 7.94
N ALA A 142 29.69 -6.44 6.90
CA ALA A 142 30.60 -6.95 5.87
C ALA A 142 31.97 -7.33 6.47
N LEU A 143 32.51 -6.50 7.36
CA LEU A 143 33.76 -6.79 8.06
C LEU A 143 33.63 -8.01 8.98
N ALA A 144 32.54 -8.11 9.74
CA ALA A 144 32.26 -9.27 10.59
C ALA A 144 32.11 -10.55 9.76
N LEU A 145 31.41 -10.49 8.63
CA LEU A 145 31.28 -11.61 7.71
C LEU A 145 32.65 -12.04 7.15
N ALA A 146 33.50 -11.09 6.75
CA ALA A 146 34.83 -11.39 6.23
C ALA A 146 35.74 -11.96 7.31
N TRP A 147 35.71 -11.43 8.55
CA TRP A 147 36.57 -11.87 9.65
C TRP A 147 36.15 -13.21 10.24
N LEU A 148 34.83 -13.48 10.31
CA LEU A 148 34.28 -14.73 10.87
C LEU A 148 34.02 -15.79 9.81
N PHE A 149 34.37 -15.52 8.55
CA PHE A 149 34.21 -16.47 7.46
C PHE A 149 35.11 -17.71 7.70
N VAL A 150 34.54 -18.88 7.56
CA VAL A 150 35.24 -20.16 7.65
C VAL A 150 35.47 -20.70 6.25
N ALA A 151 36.72 -20.87 5.85
CA ALA A 151 37.05 -21.32 4.49
C ALA A 151 36.89 -22.85 4.29
N ASP A 152 36.74 -23.62 5.38
CA ASP A 152 36.48 -25.06 5.30
C ASP A 152 35.12 -25.32 4.61
N PRO A 153 35.06 -26.09 3.51
CA PRO A 153 33.85 -26.37 2.77
C PRO A 153 32.82 -27.23 3.51
N VAL A 154 33.23 -27.95 4.57
CA VAL A 154 32.36 -28.90 5.30
C VAL A 154 31.19 -28.21 5.98
N PRO A 155 31.35 -27.12 6.78
CA PRO A 155 30.22 -26.39 7.35
C PRO A 155 29.29 -25.81 6.28
N HIS A 156 29.82 -25.34 5.15
CA HIS A 156 29.01 -24.82 4.03
C HIS A 156 28.14 -25.93 3.42
N GLY A 157 28.70 -27.13 3.23
CA GLY A 157 27.96 -28.30 2.74
C GLY A 157 26.83 -28.71 3.69
N ILE A 158 27.13 -28.77 5.00
CA ILE A 158 26.12 -29.04 6.04
C ILE A 158 25.05 -27.99 6.04
N GLY A 159 25.42 -26.70 5.94
CA GLY A 159 24.50 -25.58 5.86
C GLY A 159 23.56 -25.69 4.67
N ALA A 160 24.09 -25.97 3.48
CA ALA A 160 23.29 -26.17 2.27
C ALA A 160 22.32 -27.36 2.43
N GLY A 161 22.80 -28.48 3.03
CA GLY A 161 21.94 -29.61 3.35
C GLY A 161 20.80 -29.27 4.29
N LEU A 162 21.08 -28.57 5.39
CA LEU A 162 20.06 -28.11 6.34
C LEU A 162 19.05 -27.14 5.68
N ALA A 163 19.50 -26.21 4.85
CA ALA A 163 18.62 -25.30 4.12
C ALA A 163 17.70 -26.07 3.17
N LEU A 164 18.23 -26.99 2.37
CA LEU A 164 17.47 -27.81 1.44
C LEU A 164 16.45 -28.70 2.16
N VAL A 165 16.89 -29.41 3.22
CA VAL A 165 15.99 -30.24 4.03
C VAL A 165 14.91 -29.40 4.70
N GLY A 166 15.26 -28.24 5.26
CA GLY A 166 14.29 -27.31 5.85
C GLY A 166 13.24 -26.82 4.86
N VAL A 167 13.66 -26.41 3.67
CA VAL A 167 12.75 -25.98 2.59
C VAL A 167 11.91 -27.14 2.07
N ALA A 168 12.51 -28.32 1.87
CA ALA A 168 11.80 -29.52 1.42
C ALA A 168 10.77 -29.98 2.46
N ALA A 169 11.12 -29.98 3.74
CA ALA A 169 10.19 -30.29 4.83
C ALA A 169 9.06 -29.27 4.92
N LEU A 170 9.37 -27.98 4.82
CA LEU A 170 8.36 -26.90 4.81
C LEU A 170 7.39 -27.07 3.64
N THR A 171 7.90 -27.28 2.44
CA THR A 171 7.04 -27.46 1.24
C THR A 171 6.21 -28.73 1.32
N SER A 172 6.74 -29.81 1.88
CA SER A 172 6.03 -31.08 2.06
C SER A 172 4.93 -30.97 3.11
N ILE A 173 5.23 -30.38 4.27
CA ILE A 173 4.25 -30.24 5.35
C ILE A 173 3.09 -29.31 4.96
N LEU A 174 3.36 -28.27 4.16
CA LEU A 174 2.34 -27.37 3.65
C LEU A 174 1.37 -28.07 2.68
N ARG A 175 1.72 -29.21 2.10
CA ARG A 175 0.83 -30.03 1.25
C ARG A 175 -0.11 -30.91 2.06
N LEU A 176 0.19 -31.18 3.32
CA LEU A 176 -0.65 -32.03 4.18
C LEU A 176 -2.01 -31.36 4.44
N PRO A 177 -3.12 -32.12 4.46
CA PRO A 177 -4.47 -31.55 4.61
C PRO A 177 -4.62 -30.63 5.81
N GLY A 178 -4.03 -31.00 6.97
CA GLY A 178 -4.09 -30.22 8.19
C GLY A 178 -3.36 -28.87 8.15
N PHE A 179 -2.34 -28.72 7.28
CA PHE A 179 -1.64 -27.45 7.04
C PHE A 179 -2.19 -26.71 5.82
N ARG A 180 -2.67 -27.45 4.82
CA ARG A 180 -3.31 -26.87 3.65
C ARG A 180 -4.58 -26.09 4.01
N ALA A 181 -5.29 -26.49 5.07
CA ALA A 181 -6.49 -25.81 5.56
C ALA A 181 -6.21 -24.56 6.41
N LEU A 182 -4.93 -24.22 6.68
CA LEU A 182 -4.59 -23.00 7.44
C LEU A 182 -4.80 -21.73 6.61
N ALA A 183 -5.11 -20.63 7.30
CA ALA A 183 -5.32 -19.32 6.70
C ALA A 183 -6.24 -19.35 5.47
N PRO A 184 -7.51 -19.78 5.59
CA PRO A 184 -8.43 -19.90 4.45
C PRO A 184 -8.93 -18.53 3.96
N ARG A 185 -8.86 -17.51 4.80
CA ARG A 185 -9.31 -16.13 4.54
C ARG A 185 -8.17 -15.15 4.80
N PRO A 186 -8.18 -13.98 4.14
CA PRO A 186 -7.15 -12.97 4.32
C PRO A 186 -7.38 -12.14 5.61
N ASP A 187 -7.19 -12.78 6.75
CA ASP A 187 -7.28 -12.16 8.08
C ASP A 187 -5.92 -12.24 8.79
N PRO A 188 -5.04 -11.23 8.56
CA PRO A 188 -3.70 -11.25 9.13
C PRO A 188 -3.71 -11.19 10.66
N ASP A 189 -4.68 -10.53 11.29
CA ASP A 189 -4.74 -10.39 12.74
C ASP A 189 -5.11 -11.71 13.42
N ALA A 190 -6.13 -12.39 12.93
CA ALA A 190 -6.54 -13.69 13.44
C ALA A 190 -5.44 -14.75 13.19
N ASP A 191 -4.86 -14.76 11.99
CA ASP A 191 -3.83 -15.73 11.64
C ASP A 191 -2.54 -15.48 12.42
N MET A 192 -2.09 -14.25 12.60
CA MET A 192 -0.92 -13.94 13.44
C MET A 192 -1.16 -14.26 14.91
N THR A 193 -2.34 -13.97 15.44
CA THR A 193 -2.70 -14.34 16.83
C THR A 193 -2.55 -15.84 17.03
N ARG A 194 -2.95 -16.65 16.04
CA ARG A 194 -2.98 -18.12 16.12
C ARG A 194 -1.67 -18.78 15.70
N LEU A 195 -1.01 -18.30 14.67
CA LEU A 195 0.09 -18.99 13.98
C LEU A 195 1.43 -18.30 14.19
N GLY A 196 1.46 -17.00 14.44
CA GLY A 196 2.66 -16.17 14.49
C GLY A 196 2.95 -15.46 13.17
N LEU A 197 3.95 -14.56 13.20
CA LEU A 197 4.29 -13.69 12.08
C LEU A 197 4.75 -14.47 10.84
N VAL A 198 5.86 -15.19 10.98
CA VAL A 198 6.52 -15.85 9.83
C VAL A 198 5.63 -16.92 9.20
N PRO A 199 4.96 -17.80 9.97
CA PRO A 199 3.99 -18.73 9.41
C PRO A 199 2.86 -18.04 8.64
N THR A 200 2.33 -16.91 9.15
CA THR A 200 1.27 -16.14 8.47
C THR A 200 1.77 -15.56 7.15
N LEU A 201 2.96 -14.96 7.11
CA LEU A 201 3.55 -14.44 5.86
C LEU A 201 3.63 -15.51 4.78
N ILE A 202 4.12 -16.70 5.14
CA ILE A 202 4.29 -17.83 4.19
C ILE A 202 2.94 -18.37 3.72
N LEU A 203 1.98 -18.54 4.64
CA LEU A 203 0.66 -19.06 4.30
C LEU A 203 -0.12 -18.08 3.44
N HIS A 204 -0.09 -16.79 3.75
CA HIS A 204 -0.75 -15.77 2.93
C HIS A 204 -0.11 -15.65 1.54
N TRP A 205 1.24 -15.66 1.44
CA TRP A 205 1.93 -15.69 0.15
C TRP A 205 1.55 -16.93 -0.68
N ARG A 206 1.48 -18.10 -0.04
CA ARG A 206 1.07 -19.34 -0.69
C ARG A 206 -0.37 -19.23 -1.21
N ARG A 207 -1.31 -18.75 -0.36
CA ARG A 207 -2.71 -18.52 -0.75
C ARG A 207 -2.83 -17.55 -1.92
N TRP A 208 -2.09 -16.44 -1.85
CA TRP A 208 -2.03 -15.48 -2.95
C TRP A 208 -1.58 -16.11 -4.27
N ARG A 209 -0.58 -16.99 -4.23
CA ARG A 209 -0.10 -17.71 -5.43
C ARG A 209 -1.09 -18.76 -5.96
N GLU A 210 -1.87 -19.37 -5.07
CA GLU A 210 -2.87 -20.39 -5.42
C GLU A 210 -4.20 -19.77 -5.92
N MET A 211 -4.38 -18.44 -5.83
CA MET A 211 -5.60 -17.78 -6.28
C MET A 211 -5.72 -17.83 -7.81
N PRO A 212 -6.88 -18.28 -8.34
CA PRO A 212 -7.15 -18.20 -9.77
C PRO A 212 -7.27 -16.73 -10.20
N ASP A 213 -7.01 -16.48 -11.48
CA ASP A 213 -7.30 -15.17 -12.07
C ASP A 213 -8.82 -14.98 -12.18
N ALA A 214 -9.25 -13.73 -12.08
CA ALA A 214 -10.64 -13.40 -12.32
C ALA A 214 -11.01 -13.65 -13.80
N PRO A 215 -12.25 -14.08 -14.08
CA PRO A 215 -12.72 -14.13 -15.46
C PRO A 215 -12.69 -12.70 -16.04
N PRO A 216 -12.62 -12.55 -17.38
CA PRO A 216 -12.75 -11.24 -18.01
C PRO A 216 -14.04 -10.54 -17.60
N CYS A 217 -13.96 -9.20 -17.41
CA CYS A 217 -15.13 -8.41 -17.05
C CYS A 217 -16.19 -8.50 -18.15
N PRO A 218 -17.46 -8.78 -17.84
CA PRO A 218 -18.52 -8.77 -18.82
C PRO A 218 -18.64 -7.40 -19.52
N PRO A 219 -19.01 -7.35 -20.80
CA PRO A 219 -19.29 -6.10 -21.50
C PRO A 219 -20.37 -5.30 -20.78
N VAL A 220 -20.22 -3.97 -20.78
CA VAL A 220 -21.24 -3.09 -20.20
C VAL A 220 -22.49 -3.15 -21.07
N GLN A 221 -23.61 -3.50 -20.47
CA GLN A 221 -24.91 -3.40 -21.14
C GLN A 221 -25.40 -1.96 -21.00
N ARG A 222 -25.55 -1.26 -22.13
CA ARG A 222 -26.13 0.08 -22.13
C ARG A 222 -27.62 -0.03 -21.82
N SER A 223 -28.05 0.53 -20.70
CA SER A 223 -29.45 0.74 -20.39
C SER A 223 -29.90 2.10 -20.95
N ALA A 224 -31.20 2.27 -21.14
CA ALA A 224 -31.75 3.55 -21.58
C ALA A 224 -31.39 4.66 -20.58
N ILE A 225 -30.94 5.80 -21.09
CA ILE A 225 -30.62 6.97 -20.28
C ILE A 225 -31.89 7.39 -19.51
N ALA A 226 -31.76 7.59 -18.21
CA ALA A 226 -32.86 8.12 -17.42
C ALA A 226 -33.31 9.50 -18.00
N PRO A 227 -34.59 9.72 -18.22
CA PRO A 227 -35.05 11.00 -18.76
C PRO A 227 -34.62 12.15 -17.85
N GLY A 228 -33.90 13.13 -18.39
CA GLY A 228 -33.69 14.42 -17.72
C GLY A 228 -32.25 14.84 -17.45
N LEU A 229 -31.26 13.96 -17.47
CA LEU A 229 -29.85 14.34 -17.23
C LEU A 229 -28.98 13.88 -18.40
N ALA A 230 -28.36 14.82 -19.12
CA ALA A 230 -27.40 14.48 -20.18
C ALA A 230 -26.17 13.76 -19.58
N PRO A 231 -25.64 12.69 -20.20
CA PRO A 231 -24.40 12.09 -19.77
C PRO A 231 -23.26 13.13 -19.82
N PRO A 232 -22.25 13.05 -18.94
CA PRO A 232 -21.12 13.94 -19.00
C PRO A 232 -20.29 13.68 -20.27
N GLU A 233 -19.69 14.73 -20.81
CA GLU A 233 -18.68 14.66 -21.86
C GLU A 233 -17.27 14.78 -21.31
N LEU A 234 -17.15 15.22 -20.05
CA LEU A 234 -15.90 15.34 -19.31
C LEU A 234 -16.08 14.74 -17.93
N ILE A 235 -15.19 13.85 -17.55
CA ILE A 235 -15.08 13.32 -16.19
C ILE A 235 -13.70 13.65 -15.66
N VAL A 236 -13.64 14.37 -14.54
CA VAL A 236 -12.42 14.66 -13.79
C VAL A 236 -12.49 13.94 -12.46
N ALA A 237 -11.66 12.93 -12.27
CA ALA A 237 -11.58 12.15 -11.04
C ALA A 237 -10.27 12.45 -10.32
N ILE A 238 -10.34 12.98 -9.10
CA ILE A 238 -9.20 13.41 -8.31
C ILE A 238 -9.07 12.52 -7.09
N GLN A 239 -8.00 11.76 -7.04
CA GLN A 239 -7.51 11.07 -5.85
C GLN A 239 -6.56 12.02 -5.13
N CYS A 240 -7.04 12.67 -4.08
CA CYS A 240 -6.26 13.64 -3.32
C CYS A 240 -5.51 12.94 -2.19
N GLU A 241 -4.19 13.04 -2.23
CA GLU A 241 -3.25 12.40 -1.30
C GLU A 241 -3.55 12.77 0.15
N SER A 242 -3.75 11.77 1.01
CA SER A 242 -3.98 11.91 2.46
C SER A 242 -5.08 12.91 2.82
N PHE A 243 -6.07 13.14 1.93
CA PHE A 243 -7.12 14.12 2.13
C PHE A 243 -8.20 13.56 3.05
N ALA A 244 -8.31 14.12 4.25
CA ALA A 244 -9.32 13.79 5.23
C ALA A 244 -9.88 15.08 5.84
N ASP A 245 -11.10 15.04 6.37
CA ASP A 245 -11.73 16.20 7.01
C ASP A 245 -11.06 16.49 8.37
N PRO A 246 -10.33 17.61 8.54
CA PRO A 246 -9.59 17.89 9.76
C PRO A 246 -10.51 18.11 10.97
N VAL A 247 -11.74 18.58 10.76
CA VAL A 247 -12.73 18.72 11.84
C VAL A 247 -13.07 17.34 12.40
N GLU A 248 -13.27 16.36 11.53
CA GLU A 248 -13.52 14.97 11.96
C GLU A 248 -12.30 14.33 12.60
N LEU A 249 -11.10 14.61 12.07
CA LEU A 249 -9.85 14.03 12.59
C LEU A 249 -9.46 14.54 13.97
N PHE A 250 -9.58 15.86 14.18
CA PHE A 250 -9.00 16.54 15.34
C PHE A 250 -10.04 17.18 16.27
N GLY A 251 -11.33 17.19 15.87
CA GLY A 251 -12.41 17.76 16.69
C GLY A 251 -12.40 19.28 16.79
N ASP A 252 -11.62 19.98 15.95
CA ASP A 252 -11.52 21.45 15.97
C ASP A 252 -12.28 22.07 14.78
N PRO A 253 -13.44 22.76 15.03
CA PRO A 253 -14.22 23.42 13.98
C PRO A 253 -13.43 24.51 13.22
N ALA A 254 -12.39 25.11 13.82
CA ALA A 254 -11.56 26.11 13.15
C ALA A 254 -10.69 25.51 12.02
N MET A 255 -10.65 24.20 11.91
CA MET A 255 -9.96 23.46 10.84
C MET A 255 -10.87 23.13 9.65
N ALA A 256 -12.10 23.65 9.60
CA ALA A 256 -13.02 23.40 8.50
C ALA A 256 -12.40 23.77 7.14
N LEU A 257 -12.71 22.96 6.13
CA LEU A 257 -12.27 23.13 4.74
C LEU A 257 -13.38 23.82 3.95
N PRO A 258 -13.23 25.11 3.57
CA PRO A 258 -14.28 25.87 2.89
C PRO A 258 -14.68 25.29 1.52
N GLY A 259 -13.70 24.80 0.75
CA GLY A 259 -13.93 24.19 -0.56
C GLY A 259 -14.76 22.91 -0.44
N LEU A 260 -14.41 22.01 0.49
CA LEU A 260 -15.17 20.80 0.77
C LEU A 260 -16.59 21.09 1.28
N THR A 261 -16.74 22.09 2.16
CA THR A 261 -18.04 22.51 2.68
C THR A 261 -18.93 23.02 1.55
N ALA A 262 -18.41 23.89 0.68
CA ALA A 262 -19.14 24.39 -0.47
C ALA A 262 -19.45 23.29 -1.50
N ALA A 263 -18.51 22.37 -1.73
CA ALA A 263 -18.71 21.24 -2.63
C ALA A 263 -19.82 20.31 -2.12
N ARG A 264 -19.84 19.98 -0.82
CA ARG A 264 -20.90 19.17 -0.19
C ARG A 264 -22.29 19.82 -0.34
N ALA A 265 -22.38 21.13 -0.17
CA ALA A 265 -23.66 21.88 -0.30
C ALA A 265 -24.23 21.87 -1.74
N ASP A 266 -23.37 21.70 -2.73
CA ASP A 266 -23.74 21.69 -4.15
C ASP A 266 -23.61 20.29 -4.79
N ALA A 267 -23.27 19.27 -4.01
CA ALA A 267 -22.99 17.95 -4.53
C ALA A 267 -24.22 17.25 -5.12
N TRP A 268 -23.97 16.53 -6.19
CA TRP A 268 -24.90 15.53 -6.70
C TRP A 268 -24.87 14.26 -5.85
N HIS A 269 -23.65 13.83 -5.41
CA HIS A 269 -23.43 12.82 -4.40
C HIS A 269 -22.28 13.24 -3.47
N TRP A 270 -22.38 12.92 -2.20
CA TRP A 270 -21.31 13.11 -1.23
C TRP A 270 -21.44 12.16 -0.04
N GLY A 271 -20.38 11.99 0.72
CA GLY A 271 -20.37 11.14 1.91
C GLY A 271 -18.98 10.72 2.30
N ASN A 272 -18.89 9.57 2.94
CA ASN A 272 -17.62 8.92 3.27
C ASN A 272 -17.26 7.88 2.21
N LEU A 273 -16.00 7.88 1.79
CA LEU A 273 -15.41 6.81 1.02
C LEU A 273 -14.84 5.78 1.99
N LEU A 274 -15.36 4.55 1.93
CA LEU A 274 -15.03 3.45 2.84
C LEU A 274 -13.70 2.80 2.43
N VAL A 275 -12.60 3.51 2.67
CA VAL A 275 -11.25 3.05 2.36
C VAL A 275 -10.69 2.13 3.45
N SER A 276 -9.86 1.17 3.09
CA SER A 276 -9.21 0.25 4.03
C SER A 276 -7.83 0.71 4.49
N GLY A 277 -7.17 1.57 3.70
CA GLY A 277 -5.87 2.14 3.99
C GLY A 277 -5.90 3.13 5.16
N PHE A 278 -4.76 3.26 5.86
CA PHE A 278 -4.51 4.31 6.84
C PHE A 278 -3.04 4.71 6.78
N GLY A 279 -2.75 5.98 6.55
CA GLY A 279 -1.40 6.53 6.48
C GLY A 279 -0.53 6.01 5.33
N ALA A 280 -1.06 5.12 4.53
CA ALA A 280 -0.48 4.51 3.34
C ALA A 280 -1.54 3.70 2.60
N TYR A 281 -1.12 2.99 1.54
CA TYR A 281 -1.95 2.10 0.72
C TYR A 281 -2.82 2.81 -0.31
N THR A 282 -2.33 3.93 -0.81
CA THR A 282 -2.88 4.66 -1.97
C THR A 282 -3.35 3.72 -3.07
N MET A 283 -2.53 2.67 -3.35
CA MET A 283 -2.81 1.70 -4.41
C MET A 283 -4.07 0.83 -4.16
N ARG A 284 -4.55 0.67 -2.92
CA ARG A 284 -5.80 -0.08 -2.66
C ARG A 284 -7.01 0.73 -3.11
N THR A 285 -7.06 2.00 -2.72
CA THR A 285 -8.12 2.93 -3.11
C THR A 285 -8.08 3.17 -4.62
N GLU A 286 -6.89 3.42 -5.18
CA GLU A 286 -6.67 3.61 -6.62
C GLU A 286 -7.11 2.39 -7.44
N TYR A 287 -6.73 1.17 -7.01
CA TYR A 287 -7.14 -0.05 -7.69
C TYR A 287 -8.66 -0.23 -7.65
N ALA A 288 -9.28 -0.12 -6.47
CA ALA A 288 -10.71 -0.35 -6.35
C ALA A 288 -11.51 0.65 -7.17
N LEU A 289 -11.07 1.91 -7.25
CA LEU A 289 -11.72 2.92 -8.09
C LEU A 289 -11.42 2.73 -9.58
N LEU A 290 -10.21 2.36 -9.96
CA LEU A 290 -9.88 2.16 -11.37
C LEU A 290 -10.48 0.86 -11.94
N PHE A 291 -10.54 -0.22 -11.15
CA PHE A 291 -10.96 -1.54 -11.64
C PHE A 291 -12.37 -1.96 -11.15
N GLY A 292 -13.01 -1.20 -10.26
CA GLY A 292 -14.39 -1.45 -9.81
C GLY A 292 -14.57 -2.79 -9.09
N ARG A 293 -13.52 -3.30 -8.45
CA ARG A 293 -13.58 -4.58 -7.74
C ARG A 293 -13.55 -4.35 -6.23
N GLU A 294 -14.50 -4.95 -5.53
CA GLU A 294 -14.54 -4.87 -4.07
C GLU A 294 -13.36 -5.63 -3.44
N GLU A 295 -12.83 -5.11 -2.34
CA GLU A 295 -11.75 -5.78 -1.62
C GLU A 295 -12.12 -7.19 -1.16
N SER A 296 -13.39 -7.44 -0.84
CA SER A 296 -13.92 -8.76 -0.49
C SER A 296 -13.67 -9.81 -1.57
N ASP A 297 -13.73 -9.39 -2.84
CA ASP A 297 -13.61 -10.27 -4.00
C ASP A 297 -12.15 -10.56 -4.37
N LEU A 298 -11.23 -9.74 -3.87
CA LEU A 298 -9.80 -9.85 -4.17
C LEU A 298 -9.10 -10.93 -3.34
N GLY A 299 -9.74 -11.47 -2.30
CA GLY A 299 -9.12 -12.43 -1.40
C GLY A 299 -7.74 -11.95 -0.92
N PHE A 300 -6.69 -12.75 -1.07
CA PHE A 300 -5.32 -12.38 -0.65
C PHE A 300 -4.66 -11.32 -1.55
N ARG A 301 -5.23 -11.00 -2.73
CA ARG A 301 -4.73 -9.91 -3.60
C ARG A 301 -5.08 -8.53 -3.06
N ARG A 302 -6.03 -8.43 -2.12
CA ARG A 302 -6.45 -7.16 -1.50
C ARG A 302 -5.31 -6.38 -0.83
N PHE A 303 -4.27 -7.07 -0.37
CA PHE A 303 -3.17 -6.44 0.36
C PHE A 303 -2.28 -5.56 -0.52
N ASP A 304 -2.06 -5.97 -1.76
CA ASP A 304 -1.45 -5.19 -2.83
C ASP A 304 -2.01 -5.67 -4.18
N PRO A 305 -3.14 -5.09 -4.60
CA PRO A 305 -3.79 -5.52 -5.83
C PRO A 305 -2.98 -5.17 -7.08
N PHE A 306 -2.09 -4.18 -7.03
CA PHE A 306 -1.25 -3.82 -8.18
C PHE A 306 -0.25 -4.90 -8.57
N LEU A 307 0.13 -5.79 -7.67
CA LEU A 307 0.97 -6.95 -8.02
C LEU A 307 0.35 -7.85 -9.09
N THR A 308 -0.98 -7.83 -9.25
CA THR A 308 -1.72 -8.65 -10.22
C THR A 308 -2.62 -7.85 -11.17
N ALA A 309 -2.63 -6.52 -11.09
CA ALA A 309 -3.56 -5.64 -11.81
C ALA A 309 -3.54 -5.82 -13.33
N LEU A 310 -2.40 -6.21 -13.93
CA LEU A 310 -2.32 -6.52 -15.37
C LEU A 310 -3.29 -7.63 -15.80
N ARG A 311 -3.64 -8.55 -14.91
CA ARG A 311 -4.57 -9.65 -15.18
C ARG A 311 -6.03 -9.20 -15.08
N ASP A 312 -6.27 -8.08 -14.45
CA ASP A 312 -7.60 -7.51 -14.22
C ASP A 312 -7.91 -6.36 -15.19
N SER A 313 -7.10 -6.13 -16.23
CA SER A 313 -7.20 -4.99 -17.15
C SER A 313 -8.60 -4.82 -17.77
N SER A 314 -9.33 -5.92 -18.04
CA SER A 314 -10.70 -5.87 -18.58
C SER A 314 -11.71 -5.16 -17.66
N TYR A 315 -11.42 -5.04 -16.37
CA TYR A 315 -12.26 -4.34 -15.39
C TYR A 315 -11.99 -2.83 -15.36
N ALA A 316 -10.87 -2.38 -15.95
CA ALA A 316 -10.41 -1.01 -15.84
C ALA A 316 -11.40 0.00 -16.46
N LEU A 317 -11.67 1.06 -15.74
CA LEU A 317 -12.58 2.13 -16.14
C LEU A 317 -12.32 2.64 -17.57
N PRO A 318 -11.06 2.94 -18.00
CA PRO A 318 -10.79 3.35 -19.37
C PRO A 318 -11.15 2.29 -20.42
N ILE A 319 -10.85 1.01 -20.16
CA ILE A 319 -11.22 -0.08 -21.09
C ILE A 319 -12.74 -0.18 -21.23
N ARG A 320 -13.47 -0.02 -20.14
CA ARG A 320 -14.93 -0.09 -20.14
C ARG A 320 -15.60 1.12 -20.81
N LEU A 321 -14.95 2.28 -20.76
CA LEU A 321 -15.43 3.52 -21.38
C LEU A 321 -15.10 3.62 -22.90
N ARG A 322 -13.99 2.99 -23.31
CA ARG A 322 -13.50 3.07 -24.70
C ARG A 322 -14.52 2.72 -25.79
N PRO A 323 -15.39 1.68 -25.66
CA PRO A 323 -16.40 1.37 -26.67
C PRO A 323 -17.46 2.48 -26.87
N ALA A 324 -17.55 3.41 -25.94
CA ALA A 324 -18.40 4.60 -26.04
C ALA A 324 -17.68 5.85 -26.58
N GLY A 325 -16.45 5.70 -27.06
CA GLY A 325 -15.65 6.78 -27.66
C GLY A 325 -14.86 7.63 -26.66
N TRP A 326 -14.80 7.23 -25.40
CA TRP A 326 -14.07 7.97 -24.39
C TRP A 326 -12.55 7.89 -24.59
N ARG A 327 -11.87 9.02 -24.38
CA ARG A 327 -10.43 9.11 -24.20
C ARG A 327 -10.10 9.16 -22.73
N SER A 328 -8.94 8.64 -22.34
CA SER A 328 -8.57 8.56 -20.92
C SER A 328 -7.11 9.00 -20.70
N LEU A 329 -6.91 9.97 -19.83
CA LEU A 329 -5.61 10.47 -19.43
C LEU A 329 -5.40 10.23 -17.94
N PHE A 330 -4.20 9.80 -17.56
CA PHE A 330 -3.78 9.67 -16.17
C PHE A 330 -2.73 10.72 -15.85
N ILE A 331 -2.94 11.49 -14.78
CA ILE A 331 -2.09 12.62 -14.39
C ILE A 331 -1.53 12.34 -13.00
N HIS A 332 -0.20 12.28 -12.87
CA HIS A 332 0.47 12.10 -11.59
C HIS A 332 1.88 12.69 -11.61
N PRO A 333 2.19 13.70 -10.81
CA PRO A 333 3.44 14.45 -10.86
C PRO A 333 4.58 13.72 -10.12
N HIS A 334 4.70 12.41 -10.33
CA HIS A 334 5.72 11.57 -9.72
C HIS A 334 6.07 10.40 -10.62
N ASP A 335 7.16 9.67 -10.30
CA ASP A 335 7.66 8.56 -11.09
C ASP A 335 6.59 7.45 -11.28
N MET A 336 6.14 7.27 -12.53
CA MET A 336 5.13 6.28 -12.90
C MET A 336 5.58 4.82 -12.70
N ARG A 337 6.90 4.58 -12.55
CA ARG A 337 7.41 3.23 -12.24
C ARG A 337 7.07 2.80 -10.82
N PHE A 338 6.74 3.76 -9.95
CA PHE A 338 6.23 3.45 -8.61
C PHE A 338 4.88 2.73 -8.74
N TYR A 339 4.71 1.63 -8.05
CA TYR A 339 3.61 0.65 -8.20
C TYR A 339 3.49 0.01 -9.59
N GLY A 340 4.44 0.25 -10.52
CA GLY A 340 4.39 -0.26 -11.89
C GLY A 340 3.31 0.37 -12.75
N ARG A 341 2.88 1.60 -12.42
CA ARG A 341 1.88 2.37 -13.18
C ARG A 341 2.26 2.54 -14.65
N ASP A 342 3.55 2.70 -14.96
CA ASP A 342 4.11 2.77 -16.32
C ASP A 342 3.69 1.60 -17.22
N ARG A 343 3.41 0.43 -16.64
CA ARG A 343 2.97 -0.78 -17.35
C ARG A 343 1.49 -1.06 -17.17
N ILE A 344 0.97 -0.86 -15.97
CA ILE A 344 -0.40 -1.19 -15.62
C ILE A 344 -1.38 -0.24 -16.29
N LEU A 345 -1.14 1.08 -16.26
CA LEU A 345 -2.08 2.08 -16.76
C LEU A 345 -2.27 2.02 -18.28
N PRO A 346 -1.22 1.90 -19.12
CA PRO A 346 -1.43 1.68 -20.55
C PRO A 346 -2.18 0.38 -20.85
N ALA A 347 -1.86 -0.71 -20.14
CA ALA A 347 -2.59 -1.97 -20.27
C ALA A 347 -4.04 -1.88 -19.80
N SER A 348 -4.35 -0.94 -18.91
CA SER A 348 -5.69 -0.63 -18.42
C SER A 348 -6.46 0.36 -19.30
N GLY A 349 -5.89 0.75 -20.45
CA GLY A 349 -6.58 1.52 -21.47
C GLY A 349 -6.42 3.03 -21.38
N PHE A 350 -5.54 3.56 -20.54
CA PHE A 350 -5.19 4.98 -20.60
C PHE A 350 -4.43 5.29 -21.89
N ASP A 351 -4.92 6.29 -22.63
CA ASP A 351 -4.34 6.72 -23.91
C ASP A 351 -3.06 7.54 -23.70
N ARG A 352 -2.96 8.25 -22.57
CA ARG A 352 -1.81 9.10 -22.22
C ARG A 352 -1.56 9.12 -20.72
N LEU A 353 -0.28 9.08 -20.36
CA LEU A 353 0.22 9.35 -19.01
C LEU A 353 0.89 10.73 -18.99
N VAL A 354 0.49 11.58 -18.05
CA VAL A 354 1.09 12.90 -17.79
C VAL A 354 1.88 12.76 -16.48
N GLY A 355 3.16 12.53 -16.59
CA GLY A 355 4.08 12.24 -15.50
C GLY A 355 4.84 13.45 -14.96
N GLU A 356 5.81 13.18 -14.10
CA GLU A 356 6.66 14.19 -13.44
C GLU A 356 7.30 15.16 -14.44
N GLU A 357 7.66 14.70 -15.63
CA GLU A 357 8.30 15.47 -16.70
C GLU A 357 7.42 16.59 -17.27
N SER A 358 6.11 16.53 -17.03
CA SER A 358 5.15 17.54 -17.47
C SER A 358 5.01 18.72 -16.49
N PHE A 359 5.65 18.63 -15.34
CA PHE A 359 5.54 19.63 -14.28
C PHE A 359 6.87 20.31 -14.00
N ALA A 360 6.84 21.62 -13.73
CA ALA A 360 8.00 22.30 -13.21
C ALA A 360 8.33 21.77 -11.80
N PRO A 361 9.63 21.60 -11.46
CA PRO A 361 9.99 21.25 -10.10
C PRO A 361 9.52 22.32 -9.12
N PRO A 362 9.16 21.95 -7.86
CA PRO A 362 8.69 22.90 -6.87
C PRO A 362 9.69 24.04 -6.68
N ALA A 363 9.20 25.27 -6.57
CA ALA A 363 10.03 26.42 -6.30
C ALA A 363 10.65 26.34 -4.88
N LYS A 364 11.75 27.06 -4.66
CA LYS A 364 12.40 27.10 -3.35
C LYS A 364 11.43 27.62 -2.28
N GLY A 365 11.11 26.76 -1.31
CA GLY A 365 10.16 27.07 -0.22
C GLY A 365 8.73 26.51 -0.42
N GLU A 366 8.38 26.03 -1.60
CA GLU A 366 7.05 25.43 -1.86
C GLU A 366 6.88 24.03 -1.29
N GLY A 367 7.95 23.38 -0.92
CA GLY A 367 7.92 22.04 -0.37
C GLY A 367 8.74 21.03 -1.19
N ARG A 368 8.39 19.76 -1.03
CA ARG A 368 9.14 18.65 -1.63
C ARG A 368 8.53 18.18 -2.96
N TYR A 369 7.24 18.36 -3.13
CA TYR A 369 6.46 17.79 -4.21
C TYR A 369 5.82 18.88 -5.08
N VAL A 370 5.45 18.52 -6.30
CA VAL A 370 4.63 19.35 -7.19
C VAL A 370 3.34 19.74 -6.47
N THR A 371 2.94 21.00 -6.60
CA THR A 371 1.81 21.55 -5.87
C THR A 371 0.47 21.10 -6.45
N ASP A 372 -0.55 21.03 -5.61
CA ASP A 372 -1.93 20.72 -6.01
C ASP A 372 -2.47 21.77 -7.01
N ALA A 373 -2.04 23.03 -6.87
CA ALA A 373 -2.38 24.10 -7.83
C ALA A 373 -1.81 23.82 -9.24
N ALA A 374 -0.58 23.31 -9.34
CA ALA A 374 0.01 22.94 -10.64
C ALA A 374 -0.77 21.79 -11.29
N ILE A 375 -1.24 20.83 -10.49
CA ILE A 375 -2.08 19.72 -10.98
C ILE A 375 -3.45 20.26 -11.44
N ALA A 376 -4.07 21.17 -10.67
CA ALA A 376 -5.33 21.81 -11.07
C ALA A 376 -5.20 22.51 -12.42
N HIS A 377 -4.12 23.28 -12.61
CA HIS A 377 -3.83 23.96 -13.87
C HIS A 377 -3.71 22.99 -15.04
N GLU A 378 -2.93 21.92 -14.89
CA GLU A 378 -2.77 20.88 -15.92
C GLU A 378 -4.12 20.21 -16.26
N ILE A 379 -4.92 19.85 -15.25
CA ILE A 379 -6.24 19.27 -15.44
C ILE A 379 -7.15 20.21 -16.24
N LEU A 380 -7.22 21.49 -15.86
CA LEU A 380 -8.09 22.47 -16.54
C LEU A 380 -7.60 22.73 -17.97
N THR A 381 -6.30 22.76 -18.20
CA THR A 381 -5.73 22.87 -19.56
C THR A 381 -6.17 21.69 -20.41
N ARG A 382 -6.01 20.44 -19.93
CA ARG A 382 -6.45 19.25 -20.66
C ARG A 382 -7.96 19.18 -20.83
N ALA A 383 -8.71 19.61 -19.83
CA ALA A 383 -10.16 19.68 -19.92
C ALA A 383 -10.66 20.67 -20.99
N ALA A 384 -9.98 21.80 -21.14
CA ALA A 384 -10.30 22.80 -22.18
C ALA A 384 -9.90 22.32 -23.59
N GLU A 385 -8.80 21.55 -23.72
CA GLU A 385 -8.34 21.00 -24.99
C GLU A 385 -9.16 19.79 -25.46
N ALA A 386 -9.94 19.16 -24.56
CA ALA A 386 -10.65 17.92 -24.85
C ALA A 386 -11.87 18.17 -25.77
N THR A 387 -11.84 17.57 -26.97
CA THR A 387 -12.92 17.61 -27.96
C THR A 387 -13.82 16.38 -27.96
N ASP A 388 -13.26 15.23 -27.56
CA ASP A 388 -13.97 13.97 -27.40
C ASP A 388 -14.44 13.79 -25.95
N PRO A 389 -15.37 12.88 -25.66
CA PRO A 389 -15.65 12.47 -24.28
C PRO A 389 -14.36 12.02 -23.57
N THR A 390 -14.02 12.66 -22.47
CA THR A 390 -12.70 12.52 -21.85
C THR A 390 -12.77 12.23 -20.35
N LEU A 391 -12.05 11.20 -19.91
CA LEU A 391 -11.74 10.92 -18.52
C LEU A 391 -10.34 11.43 -18.18
N LEU A 392 -10.26 12.37 -17.25
CA LEU A 392 -9.03 12.81 -16.61
C LEU A 392 -8.98 12.21 -15.21
N TYR A 393 -8.05 11.30 -14.96
CA TYR A 393 -7.84 10.73 -13.63
C TYR A 393 -6.53 11.27 -13.07
N ALA A 394 -6.59 12.00 -11.98
CA ALA A 394 -5.42 12.60 -11.37
C ALA A 394 -5.18 12.08 -9.95
N VAL A 395 -3.92 11.81 -9.63
CA VAL A 395 -3.45 11.45 -8.28
C VAL A 395 -2.49 12.53 -7.81
N THR A 396 -2.82 13.22 -6.71
CA THR A 396 -1.97 14.27 -6.15
C THR A 396 -0.85 13.70 -5.27
N ILE A 397 0.07 14.53 -4.80
CA ILE A 397 1.19 14.10 -3.95
C ILE A 397 1.62 15.18 -2.95
N GLU A 398 1.16 16.43 -3.06
CA GLU A 398 1.67 17.52 -2.24
C GLU A 398 1.48 17.27 -0.74
N ASN A 399 0.36 16.67 -0.35
CA ASN A 399 0.05 16.35 1.04
C ASN A 399 0.63 15.00 1.52
N HIS A 400 1.63 14.44 0.82
CA HIS A 400 2.26 13.18 1.23
C HIS A 400 3.17 13.36 2.45
N GLY A 401 2.99 12.52 3.46
CA GLY A 401 3.83 12.50 4.66
C GLY A 401 5.32 12.17 4.39
N PRO A 402 6.19 12.24 5.38
CA PRO A 402 5.93 12.66 6.75
C PRO A 402 5.76 14.18 6.88
N TRP A 403 4.84 14.62 7.70
CA TRP A 403 4.59 16.04 7.99
C TRP A 403 5.61 16.55 9.02
N SER A 404 6.89 16.66 8.63
CA SER A 404 7.93 17.21 9.50
C SER A 404 7.80 18.74 9.63
N ALA A 405 8.14 19.28 10.79
CA ALA A 405 8.22 20.73 10.97
C ALA A 405 9.23 21.35 9.98
N ASP A 406 8.94 22.56 9.53
CA ASP A 406 9.86 23.31 8.68
C ASP A 406 11.17 23.58 9.46
N LYS A 407 12.30 23.69 8.74
CA LYS A 407 13.63 23.88 9.34
C LYS A 407 13.69 25.11 10.28
N ASP A 408 12.88 26.12 10.01
CA ASP A 408 12.82 27.35 10.80
C ASP A 408 12.18 27.13 12.18
N ALA A 409 11.19 26.23 12.30
CA ALA A 409 10.61 25.86 13.59
C ALA A 409 11.57 25.02 14.44
N ALA A 410 12.40 24.20 13.82
CA ALA A 410 13.46 23.45 14.49
C ALA A 410 14.59 24.39 15.00
N ALA A 411 14.89 25.46 14.27
CA ALA A 411 15.87 26.50 14.69
C ALA A 411 15.40 27.32 15.90
N GLN A 412 14.09 27.35 16.17
CA GLN A 412 13.50 28.07 17.33
C GLN A 412 13.41 27.19 18.60
N GLY A 413 14.08 26.03 18.62
CA GLY A 413 14.13 25.14 19.80
C GLY A 413 12.86 24.33 20.06
N SER A 414 11.89 24.36 19.16
CA SER A 414 10.69 23.52 19.24
C SER A 414 11.03 22.09 18.83
N ASP A 415 10.53 21.09 19.59
CA ASP A 415 10.63 19.69 19.15
C ASP A 415 9.89 19.52 17.83
N SER A 416 10.66 19.33 16.75
CA SER A 416 10.15 19.17 15.38
C SER A 416 9.17 17.99 15.20
N ARG A 417 9.02 17.18 16.24
CA ARG A 417 8.12 16.01 16.29
C ARG A 417 6.91 16.24 17.18
N SER A 418 6.71 17.45 17.73
CA SER A 418 5.52 17.70 18.54
C SER A 418 4.24 17.52 17.71
N PRO A 419 3.22 16.82 18.20
CA PRO A 419 1.98 16.56 17.46
C PRO A 419 1.35 17.84 16.90
N GLY A 420 1.37 18.93 17.64
CA GLY A 420 0.81 20.22 17.21
C GLY A 420 1.49 20.81 15.98
N LEU A 421 2.82 20.68 15.86
CA LEU A 421 3.55 21.17 14.67
C LEU A 421 3.25 20.28 13.45
N LEU A 422 3.15 18.97 13.65
CA LEU A 422 2.81 18.03 12.58
C LEU A 422 1.39 18.25 12.07
N VAL A 423 0.43 18.43 12.96
CA VAL A 423 -0.97 18.79 12.64
C VAL A 423 -1.03 20.14 11.92
N GLY A 424 -0.28 21.14 12.37
CA GLY A 424 -0.20 22.44 11.70
C GLY A 424 0.33 22.34 10.27
N LYS A 425 1.34 21.48 10.01
CA LYS A 425 1.83 21.21 8.66
C LYS A 425 0.78 20.49 7.81
N TYR A 426 0.17 19.44 8.35
CA TYR A 426 -0.92 18.73 7.68
C TYR A 426 -2.06 19.68 7.30
N ARG A 427 -2.52 20.53 8.24
CA ARG A 427 -3.58 21.53 8.00
C ARG A 427 -3.27 22.43 6.82
N ARG A 428 -2.03 22.91 6.70
CA ARG A 428 -1.62 23.76 5.57
C ARG A 428 -1.69 23.02 4.25
N LEU A 429 -1.27 21.74 4.22
CA LEU A 429 -1.21 20.95 2.98
C LEU A 429 -2.60 20.45 2.57
N VAL A 430 -3.41 19.95 3.50
CA VAL A 430 -4.80 19.55 3.17
C VAL A 430 -5.63 20.75 2.73
N GLY A 431 -5.35 21.95 3.26
CA GLY A 431 -5.97 23.21 2.80
C GLY A 431 -5.64 23.56 1.35
N LYS A 432 -4.48 23.16 0.83
CA LYS A 432 -4.14 23.30 -0.60
C LYS A 432 -4.99 22.37 -1.48
N GLY A 433 -5.17 21.12 -1.05
CA GLY A 433 -6.10 20.21 -1.71
C GLY A 433 -7.54 20.73 -1.72
N ASP A 434 -7.97 21.39 -0.63
CA ASP A 434 -9.27 22.05 -0.54
C ASP A 434 -9.40 23.23 -1.52
N THR A 435 -8.33 24.03 -1.63
CA THR A 435 -8.25 25.13 -2.62
C THR A 435 -8.32 24.58 -4.04
N MET A 436 -7.59 23.50 -4.35
CA MET A 436 -7.65 22.81 -5.63
C MET A 436 -9.08 22.35 -5.97
N LEU A 437 -9.81 21.81 -5.00
CA LEU A 437 -11.22 21.42 -5.21
C LEU A 437 -12.08 22.63 -5.62
N ALA A 438 -11.90 23.78 -4.98
CA ALA A 438 -12.62 25.01 -5.31
C ALA A 438 -12.25 25.54 -6.70
N GLU A 439 -10.96 25.53 -7.07
CA GLU A 439 -10.46 25.93 -8.38
C GLU A 439 -11.00 25.03 -9.50
N LEU A 440 -10.95 23.70 -9.32
CA LEU A 440 -11.49 22.75 -10.29
C LEU A 440 -12.99 22.90 -10.46
N ARG A 441 -13.74 23.12 -9.37
CA ARG A 441 -15.17 23.38 -9.43
C ARG A 441 -15.47 24.61 -10.29
N ALA A 442 -14.78 25.72 -10.06
CA ALA A 442 -14.96 26.96 -10.82
C ALA A 442 -14.51 26.82 -12.28
N GLY A 443 -13.34 26.23 -12.51
CA GLY A 443 -12.77 26.04 -13.84
C GLY A 443 -13.62 25.12 -14.73
N ILE A 444 -14.12 24.01 -14.19
CA ILE A 444 -15.01 23.10 -14.94
C ILE A 444 -16.35 23.76 -15.27
N ALA A 445 -16.94 24.53 -14.33
CA ALA A 445 -18.16 25.32 -14.59
C ALA A 445 -17.95 26.28 -15.75
N ALA A 446 -16.80 26.94 -15.85
CA ALA A 446 -16.46 27.89 -16.92
C ALA A 446 -16.35 27.23 -18.31
N LEU A 447 -16.16 25.91 -18.41
CA LEU A 447 -16.12 25.19 -19.69
C LEU A 447 -17.48 25.11 -20.38
N GLN A 448 -18.59 25.35 -19.65
CA GLN A 448 -19.96 25.33 -20.17
C GLN A 448 -20.29 24.08 -20.99
N ARG A 449 -19.93 22.91 -20.47
CA ARG A 449 -20.22 21.59 -21.06
C ARG A 449 -20.67 20.60 -19.99
N PRO A 450 -21.43 19.55 -20.35
CA PRO A 450 -21.81 18.53 -19.40
C PRO A 450 -20.56 17.85 -18.81
N ALA A 451 -20.40 17.95 -17.50
CA ALA A 451 -19.21 17.42 -16.83
C ALA A 451 -19.53 16.79 -15.46
N MET A 452 -18.59 15.96 -15.00
CA MET A 452 -18.59 15.38 -13.66
C MET A 452 -17.22 15.60 -13.02
N LEU A 453 -17.19 16.18 -11.83
CA LEU A 453 -16.00 16.23 -10.97
C LEU A 453 -16.21 15.27 -9.81
N VAL A 454 -15.30 14.31 -9.68
CA VAL A 454 -15.23 13.36 -8.57
C VAL A 454 -13.97 13.67 -7.78
N PHE A 455 -14.11 14.03 -6.52
CA PHE A 455 -12.97 14.36 -5.64
C PHE A 455 -13.05 13.51 -4.37
N PHE A 456 -11.96 12.87 -3.98
CA PHE A 456 -11.92 12.00 -2.80
C PHE A 456 -10.52 11.89 -2.21
N GLY A 457 -10.45 11.61 -0.90
CA GLY A 457 -9.20 11.24 -0.25
C GLY A 457 -8.91 9.75 -0.36
N ASP A 458 -7.66 9.38 -0.52
CA ASP A 458 -7.24 7.98 -0.66
C ASP A 458 -7.08 7.23 0.67
N HIS A 459 -6.63 7.92 1.72
CA HIS A 459 -6.54 7.43 3.09
C HIS A 459 -6.39 8.59 4.09
N ARG A 460 -6.61 8.31 5.38
CA ARG A 460 -6.32 9.26 6.45
C ARG A 460 -4.82 9.39 6.68
N PRO A 461 -4.33 10.56 7.15
CA PRO A 461 -2.93 10.75 7.48
C PRO A 461 -2.55 9.97 8.75
N SER A 462 -1.35 9.38 8.79
CA SER A 462 -0.74 8.83 10.02
C SER A 462 0.14 9.90 10.65
N ILE A 463 -0.36 10.53 11.71
CA ILE A 463 0.36 11.59 12.45
C ILE A 463 0.54 11.12 13.89
N PRO A 464 1.78 10.77 14.31
CA PRO A 464 2.04 10.26 15.65
C PRO A 464 1.49 11.17 16.75
N GLY A 465 0.68 10.60 17.66
CA GLY A 465 0.07 11.32 18.78
C GLY A 465 -1.11 12.23 18.42
N ALA A 466 -1.56 12.24 17.15
CA ALA A 466 -2.68 13.07 16.71
C ALA A 466 -3.66 12.33 15.79
N SER A 467 -3.18 11.54 14.85
CA SER A 467 -3.99 10.71 13.97
C SER A 467 -3.38 9.31 13.94
N GLU A 468 -3.98 8.41 14.67
CA GLU A 468 -3.51 7.03 14.84
C GLU A 468 -4.50 6.04 14.20
N PRO A 469 -4.04 4.84 13.82
CA PRO A 469 -4.90 3.84 13.19
C PRO A 469 -6.00 3.39 14.15
N GLY A 470 -7.24 3.74 13.83
CA GLY A 470 -8.45 3.39 14.57
C GLY A 470 -9.41 2.57 13.73
N GLY A 471 -10.63 2.40 14.24
CA GLY A 471 -11.72 1.73 13.53
C GLY A 471 -12.24 2.53 12.33
N ASN A 472 -12.30 3.86 12.46
CA ASN A 472 -12.73 4.74 11.37
C ASN A 472 -11.55 5.13 10.49
N ARG A 473 -11.58 4.70 9.22
CA ARG A 473 -10.57 5.00 8.20
C ARG A 473 -11.13 5.82 7.04
N HIS A 474 -12.40 6.15 7.08
CA HIS A 474 -13.11 6.81 5.99
C HIS A 474 -12.49 8.15 5.62
N THR A 475 -12.56 8.48 4.34
CA THR A 475 -12.16 9.78 3.79
C THR A 475 -13.38 10.45 3.16
N PRO A 476 -13.42 11.78 3.02
CA PRO A 476 -14.52 12.42 2.33
C PRO A 476 -14.47 12.17 0.83
N TYR A 477 -15.65 12.08 0.20
CA TYR A 477 -15.78 12.21 -1.25
C TYR A 477 -16.93 13.16 -1.61
N VAL A 478 -16.82 13.79 -2.78
CA VAL A 478 -17.87 14.59 -3.41
C VAL A 478 -17.91 14.31 -4.91
N VAL A 479 -19.12 14.29 -5.47
CA VAL A 479 -19.38 14.22 -6.90
C VAL A 479 -20.20 15.43 -7.29
N LEU A 480 -19.65 16.29 -8.13
CA LEU A 480 -20.34 17.46 -8.69
C LEU A 480 -20.72 17.15 -10.14
N ARG A 481 -21.94 17.48 -10.51
CA ARG A 481 -22.43 17.39 -11.90
C ARG A 481 -22.67 18.78 -12.44
N PHE A 482 -22.27 18.99 -13.69
CA PHE A 482 -22.45 20.22 -14.42
C PHE A 482 -23.31 19.96 -15.67
N ASP A 483 -24.27 20.83 -15.93
CA ASP A 483 -25.06 20.79 -17.17
C ASP A 483 -24.30 21.40 -18.35
N ALA A 484 -24.96 21.47 -19.52
CA ALA A 484 -24.40 22.07 -20.73
C ALA A 484 -24.11 23.58 -20.64
N ARG A 485 -24.56 24.24 -19.59
CA ARG A 485 -24.31 25.67 -19.30
C ARG A 485 -23.26 25.83 -18.17
N GLY A 486 -22.67 24.76 -17.70
CA GLY A 486 -21.76 24.78 -16.56
C GLY A 486 -22.46 24.98 -15.21
N GLN A 487 -23.80 24.87 -15.15
CA GLN A 487 -24.54 25.01 -13.90
C GLN A 487 -24.52 23.70 -13.11
N LEU A 488 -24.38 23.81 -11.79
CA LEU A 488 -24.37 22.66 -10.90
C LEU A 488 -25.76 22.00 -10.81
N VAL A 489 -25.79 20.71 -11.03
CA VAL A 489 -26.96 19.86 -10.83
C VAL A 489 -26.86 19.21 -9.45
N LYS A 490 -27.71 19.66 -8.53
CA LYS A 490 -27.73 19.14 -7.16
C LYS A 490 -28.45 17.80 -7.07
N GLY A 491 -27.98 16.95 -6.18
CA GLY A 491 -28.66 15.72 -5.76
C GLY A 491 -29.71 15.98 -4.68
N ASP A 492 -30.06 14.93 -3.95
CA ASP A 492 -31.03 14.96 -2.86
C ASP A 492 -30.47 15.57 -1.54
N GLY A 493 -29.20 15.96 -1.53
CA GLY A 493 -28.51 16.54 -0.36
C GLY A 493 -28.16 15.54 0.75
N GLN A 494 -28.53 14.27 0.61
CA GLN A 494 -28.28 13.26 1.63
C GLN A 494 -26.89 12.65 1.47
N PRO A 495 -26.11 12.49 2.57
CA PRO A 495 -24.84 11.80 2.53
C PRO A 495 -25.05 10.30 2.27
N ARG A 496 -24.17 9.73 1.45
CA ARG A 496 -24.17 8.29 1.13
C ARG A 496 -22.74 7.77 1.18
N ASP A 497 -22.51 6.78 2.02
CA ASP A 497 -21.20 6.16 2.11
C ASP A 497 -21.03 5.16 0.97
N LEU A 498 -19.89 5.22 0.27
CA LEU A 498 -19.56 4.35 -0.87
C LEU A 498 -18.19 3.69 -0.64
N THR A 499 -18.02 2.46 -1.15
CA THR A 499 -16.69 1.90 -1.36
C THR A 499 -16.04 2.56 -2.59
N PRO A 500 -14.71 2.54 -2.73
CA PRO A 500 -14.07 3.01 -3.96
C PRO A 500 -14.54 2.24 -5.20
N ALA A 501 -14.86 0.95 -5.08
CA ALA A 501 -15.46 0.15 -6.15
C ALA A 501 -16.88 0.62 -6.50
N ALA A 502 -17.72 0.92 -5.50
CA ALA A 502 -19.04 1.49 -5.75
C ALA A 502 -18.97 2.87 -6.42
N LEU A 503 -17.98 3.69 -6.06
CA LEU A 503 -17.72 4.98 -6.72
C LEU A 503 -17.30 4.80 -8.19
N HIS A 504 -16.49 3.75 -8.52
CA HIS A 504 -16.19 3.37 -9.91
C HIS A 504 -17.47 3.11 -10.69
N HIS A 505 -18.38 2.28 -10.14
CA HIS A 505 -19.63 1.94 -10.83
C HIS A 505 -20.52 3.17 -11.00
N LEU A 506 -20.60 4.05 -10.01
CA LEU A 506 -21.31 5.32 -10.14
C LEU A 506 -20.76 6.21 -11.26
N ILE A 507 -19.43 6.27 -11.43
CA ILE A 507 -18.79 7.00 -12.53
C ILE A 507 -19.16 6.36 -13.88
N LEU A 508 -19.01 5.04 -13.98
CA LEU A 508 -19.26 4.28 -15.21
C LEU A 508 -20.71 4.41 -15.66
N ASP A 509 -21.66 4.25 -14.74
CA ASP A 509 -23.08 4.31 -15.02
C ASP A 509 -23.50 5.70 -15.52
N ASN A 510 -22.93 6.75 -14.92
CA ASN A 510 -23.17 8.12 -15.38
C ASN A 510 -22.55 8.41 -16.75
N ALA A 511 -21.36 7.90 -17.02
CA ALA A 511 -20.67 8.08 -18.30
C ALA A 511 -21.39 7.39 -19.46
N LEU A 512 -21.97 6.22 -19.20
CA LEU A 512 -22.61 5.38 -20.24
C LEU A 512 -24.12 5.54 -20.29
N GLY A 513 -24.73 6.28 -19.37
CA GLY A 513 -26.17 6.38 -19.23
C GLY A 513 -26.82 5.07 -18.74
N ALA A 514 -26.05 4.21 -18.11
CA ALA A 514 -26.56 2.96 -17.55
C ALA A 514 -27.27 3.21 -16.21
N VAL A 515 -28.47 2.71 -16.06
CA VAL A 515 -29.09 2.53 -14.74
C VAL A 515 -28.84 1.07 -14.38
N VAL A 516 -27.96 0.81 -13.43
CA VAL A 516 -27.88 -0.50 -12.83
C VAL A 516 -29.17 -0.72 -12.06
N ALA A 517 -29.99 -1.67 -12.49
CA ALA A 517 -31.08 -2.16 -11.66
C ALA A 517 -30.47 -2.57 -10.32
N ALA A 518 -30.98 -2.01 -9.22
CA ALA A 518 -30.61 -2.44 -7.90
C ALA A 518 -30.73 -3.97 -7.86
N ALA A 519 -29.62 -4.65 -7.53
CA ALA A 519 -29.70 -6.07 -7.23
C ALA A 519 -30.56 -6.23 -5.99
N ASP A 520 -31.71 -6.91 -6.14
CA ASP A 520 -32.58 -7.32 -5.06
C ASP A 520 -31.87 -8.25 -4.06
#